data_3ea9cb74bd7043b4f3d7511a1c0e2d36
#
_entry.id   3ea9cb74bd7043b4f3d7511a1c0e2d36
#
_cell.length_a   1.000
_cell.length_b   1.000
_cell.length_c   1.000
_cell.angle_alpha   90.00
_cell.angle_beta   90.00
_cell.angle_gamma   90.00
#
_symmetry.space_group_name_H-M   'P 1'
#
loop_
_entity.id
_entity.type
_entity.pdbx_description
1 polymer ?
#
loop_
_entity_poly.entity_id
_entity_poly.type
_entity_poly.pdbx_seq_one_letter_code
_entity_poly.pdbx_strand_id
1 'polypeptide(L)'
;MGKCRATFGEKLMRVIIIGGVAGGMSAATRLRRLDESAEIIVLEKSGHVSYANCGLPYYVGGVIENEKDLLLQTPASLHARFRLDVRVSTEVLAINPSKKVVAIKNLISGETSELDYDKLILSPGASPVVPPIPGIERGMTLRTVEDVEKIAASVGKKPASAVVIGGGFIGVEIAENLVHRKIPTALVEATDQVLMPLDSELATLVANEMRNHGVDLRLGSSVVKIASDSVELSNGEV
;
A
#
# COMPACT_ATOMS: atom_id res chain seq x y z
N MET A 1 -31.36 18.46 -48.12
CA MET A 1 -30.07 17.84 -48.37
C MET A 1 -29.04 18.43 -47.35
N GLY A 2 -29.01 17.89 -46.19
CA GLY A 2 -28.03 18.29 -45.12
C GLY A 2 -26.71 17.59 -45.37
N LYS A 3 -25.65 18.38 -45.64
CA LYS A 3 -24.28 17.87 -45.76
C LYS A 3 -23.83 17.37 -44.41
N CYS A 4 -23.68 16.07 -44.25
CA CYS A 4 -22.99 15.45 -43.16
C CYS A 4 -21.53 15.93 -43.23
N ARG A 5 -21.11 16.87 -42.36
CA ARG A 5 -19.71 17.21 -42.17
C ARG A 5 -19.07 16.03 -41.44
N ALA A 6 -18.25 15.29 -42.15
CA ALA A 6 -17.28 14.40 -41.51
C ALA A 6 -16.36 15.28 -40.65
N THR A 7 -16.54 15.23 -39.36
CA THR A 7 -15.57 15.79 -38.37
C THR A 7 -14.31 14.92 -38.48
N PHE A 8 -13.24 15.51 -39.01
CA PHE A 8 -11.90 14.97 -38.91
C PHE A 8 -11.67 14.68 -37.42
N GLY A 9 -11.21 13.46 -37.11
CA GLY A 9 -11.13 12.98 -35.73
C GLY A 9 -10.31 13.92 -34.85
N GLU A 10 -10.98 14.57 -33.92
CA GLU A 10 -10.29 15.23 -32.82
C GLU A 10 -9.48 14.15 -32.10
N LYS A 11 -8.17 14.37 -31.98
CA LYS A 11 -7.29 13.49 -31.20
C LYS A 11 -7.83 13.45 -29.77
N LEU A 12 -8.29 12.30 -29.32
CA LEU A 12 -8.75 12.13 -27.94
C LEU A 12 -7.60 12.46 -26.98
N MET A 13 -7.90 13.23 -25.93
CA MET A 13 -6.93 13.51 -24.87
C MET A 13 -6.56 12.22 -24.14
N ARG A 14 -5.29 11.83 -24.22
CA ARG A 14 -4.78 10.66 -23.49
C ARG A 14 -4.21 11.08 -22.15
N VAL A 15 -4.77 10.53 -21.09
CA VAL A 15 -4.33 10.76 -19.71
C VAL A 15 -3.79 9.48 -19.13
N ILE A 16 -2.53 9.50 -18.71
CA ILE A 16 -1.92 8.40 -17.96
C ILE A 16 -1.93 8.74 -16.47
N ILE A 17 -2.31 7.76 -15.66
CA ILE A 17 -2.32 7.86 -14.21
C ILE A 17 -1.40 6.77 -13.66
N ILE A 18 -0.38 7.15 -12.91
CA ILE A 18 0.57 6.23 -12.27
C ILE A 18 0.11 5.98 -10.84
N GLY A 19 -0.23 4.73 -10.55
CA GLY A 19 -0.81 4.27 -9.28
C GLY A 19 -2.31 4.08 -9.35
N GLY A 20 -2.76 2.89 -9.01
CA GLY A 20 -4.13 2.39 -9.19
C GLY A 20 -4.94 2.20 -7.90
N VAL A 21 -4.53 2.84 -6.78
CA VAL A 21 -5.25 2.68 -5.52
C VAL A 21 -6.04 3.96 -5.19
N ALA A 22 -5.97 4.50 -3.99
CA ALA A 22 -6.87 5.57 -3.56
C ALA A 22 -6.79 6.84 -4.43
N GLY A 23 -5.61 7.46 -4.55
CA GLY A 23 -5.43 8.71 -5.27
C GLY A 23 -5.68 8.58 -6.77
N GLY A 24 -5.05 7.58 -7.40
CA GLY A 24 -5.17 7.37 -8.83
C GLY A 24 -6.56 6.97 -9.29
N MET A 25 -7.24 6.06 -8.57
CA MET A 25 -8.61 5.67 -8.92
C MET A 25 -9.62 6.80 -8.68
N SER A 26 -9.44 7.60 -7.62
CA SER A 26 -10.26 8.79 -7.39
C SER A 26 -10.10 9.78 -8.54
N ALA A 27 -8.87 10.03 -8.98
CA ALA A 27 -8.59 10.90 -10.12
C ALA A 27 -9.17 10.35 -11.42
N ALA A 28 -8.96 9.05 -11.72
CA ALA A 28 -9.43 8.39 -12.93
C ALA A 28 -10.96 8.46 -13.06
N THR A 29 -11.67 8.06 -12.01
CA THR A 29 -13.13 8.07 -12.01
C THR A 29 -13.72 9.48 -12.02
N ARG A 30 -13.06 10.45 -11.38
CA ARG A 30 -13.47 11.85 -11.45
C ARG A 30 -13.25 12.42 -12.84
N LEU A 31 -12.09 12.16 -13.45
CA LEU A 31 -11.76 12.61 -14.80
C LEU A 31 -12.79 12.08 -15.82
N ARG A 32 -13.13 10.79 -15.76
CA ARG A 32 -14.15 10.21 -16.65
C ARG A 32 -15.50 10.91 -16.55
N ARG A 33 -15.89 11.36 -15.36
CA ARG A 33 -17.14 12.14 -15.17
C ARG A 33 -17.07 13.55 -15.74
N LEU A 34 -15.85 14.10 -15.87
CA LEU A 34 -15.64 15.44 -16.43
C LEU A 34 -15.41 15.42 -17.94
N ASP A 35 -14.84 14.34 -18.46
CA ASP A 35 -14.57 14.14 -19.88
C ASP A 35 -14.85 12.68 -20.26
N GLU A 36 -15.99 12.47 -20.91
CA GLU A 36 -16.40 11.14 -21.37
C GLU A 36 -15.57 10.64 -22.55
N SER A 37 -14.91 11.52 -23.29
CA SER A 37 -14.15 11.20 -24.49
C SER A 37 -12.69 10.85 -24.23
N ALA A 38 -12.13 11.30 -23.10
CA ALA A 38 -10.72 11.06 -22.79
C ALA A 38 -10.34 9.57 -22.78
N GLU A 39 -9.17 9.24 -23.31
CA GLU A 39 -8.51 7.95 -23.12
C GLU A 39 -7.79 7.97 -21.77
N ILE A 40 -8.23 7.16 -20.82
CA ILE A 40 -7.68 7.13 -19.46
C ILE A 40 -7.04 5.78 -19.23
N ILE A 41 -5.71 5.80 -19.04
CA ILE A 41 -4.89 4.62 -18.77
C ILE A 41 -4.38 4.72 -17.33
N VAL A 42 -4.61 3.69 -16.53
CA VAL A 42 -4.09 3.59 -15.17
C VAL A 42 -3.04 2.49 -15.13
N LEU A 43 -1.84 2.82 -14.66
CA LEU A 43 -0.71 1.91 -14.55
C LEU A 43 -0.47 1.60 -13.07
N GLU A 44 -0.62 0.33 -12.70
CA GLU A 44 -0.44 -0.14 -11.33
C GLU A 44 0.61 -1.25 -11.28
N LYS A 45 1.60 -1.10 -10.41
CA LYS A 45 2.69 -2.06 -10.23
C LYS A 45 2.23 -3.35 -9.57
N SER A 46 1.32 -3.25 -8.59
CA SER A 46 0.72 -4.40 -7.90
C SER A 46 -0.23 -5.17 -8.83
N GLY A 47 -0.58 -6.39 -8.44
CA GLY A 47 -1.62 -7.18 -9.10
C GLY A 47 -3.04 -6.68 -8.82
N HIS A 48 -3.21 -5.74 -7.91
CA HIS A 48 -4.51 -5.27 -7.40
C HIS A 48 -4.68 -3.77 -7.53
N VAL A 49 -5.91 -3.34 -7.79
CA VAL A 49 -6.31 -1.93 -7.86
C VAL A 49 -7.48 -1.66 -6.92
N SER A 50 -7.64 -0.41 -6.52
CA SER A 50 -8.84 0.03 -5.79
C SER A 50 -9.18 -0.89 -4.60
N TYR A 51 -8.21 -1.15 -3.76
CA TYR A 51 -8.40 -1.94 -2.55
C TYR A 51 -8.40 -1.06 -1.29
N ALA A 52 -8.97 -1.57 -0.20
CA ALA A 52 -9.08 -0.90 1.08
C ALA A 52 -7.76 -0.98 1.85
N ASN A 53 -6.83 -0.02 1.64
CA ASN A 53 -5.54 0.02 2.34
C ASN A 53 -5.69 -0.04 3.86
N CYS A 54 -6.66 0.71 4.42
CA CYS A 54 -6.94 0.73 5.86
C CYS A 54 -7.55 -0.59 6.37
N GLY A 55 -7.99 -1.48 5.47
CA GLY A 55 -8.49 -2.81 5.81
C GLY A 55 -7.40 -3.86 6.01
N LEU A 56 -6.18 -3.60 5.49
CA LEU A 56 -5.09 -4.58 5.52
C LEU A 56 -4.74 -5.07 6.94
N PRO A 57 -4.57 -4.22 7.96
CA PRO A 57 -4.31 -4.67 9.32
C PRO A 57 -5.45 -5.54 9.89
N TYR A 58 -6.70 -5.20 9.58
CA TYR A 58 -7.89 -5.93 10.05
C TYR A 58 -8.04 -7.30 9.37
N TYR A 59 -7.53 -7.45 8.16
CA TYR A 59 -7.41 -8.76 7.51
C TYR A 59 -6.37 -9.64 8.21
N VAL A 60 -5.22 -9.08 8.61
CA VAL A 60 -4.24 -9.78 9.47
C VAL A 60 -4.91 -10.24 10.77
N GLY A 61 -5.70 -9.38 11.40
CA GLY A 61 -6.44 -9.65 12.64
C GLY A 61 -7.57 -10.70 12.49
N GLY A 62 -8.00 -10.98 11.25
CA GLY A 62 -9.14 -11.85 10.97
C GLY A 62 -10.50 -11.19 11.24
N VAL A 63 -10.53 -9.88 11.43
CA VAL A 63 -11.77 -9.07 11.50
C VAL A 63 -12.39 -8.99 10.10
N ILE A 64 -11.56 -8.80 9.08
CA ILE A 64 -11.94 -9.04 7.68
C ILE A 64 -11.53 -10.47 7.38
N GLU A 65 -12.52 -11.33 7.13
CA GLU A 65 -12.30 -12.77 6.97
C GLU A 65 -11.86 -13.15 5.54
N ASN A 66 -12.37 -12.44 4.54
CA ASN A 66 -12.12 -12.76 3.14
C ASN A 66 -11.32 -11.66 2.46
N GLU A 67 -10.26 -12.03 1.76
CA GLU A 67 -9.47 -11.12 0.93
C GLU A 67 -10.32 -10.32 -0.06
N LYS A 68 -11.37 -10.96 -0.61
CA LYS A 68 -12.29 -10.31 -1.56
C LYS A 68 -12.95 -9.05 -1.00
N ASP A 69 -13.10 -8.96 0.32
CA ASP A 69 -13.70 -7.81 0.99
C ASP A 69 -12.74 -6.61 1.04
N LEU A 70 -11.43 -6.85 0.82
CA LEU A 70 -10.44 -5.80 0.61
C LEU A 70 -10.51 -5.21 -0.81
N LEU A 71 -10.89 -6.01 -1.81
CA LEU A 71 -10.84 -5.66 -3.22
C LEU A 71 -12.13 -4.96 -3.66
N LEU A 72 -12.13 -3.63 -3.65
CA LEU A 72 -13.34 -2.84 -3.93
C LEU A 72 -13.74 -2.89 -5.42
N GLN A 73 -12.77 -2.92 -6.32
CA GLN A 73 -12.99 -2.97 -7.77
C GLN A 73 -11.91 -3.82 -8.45
N THR A 74 -12.24 -4.31 -9.64
CA THR A 74 -11.31 -5.01 -10.52
C THR A 74 -11.06 -4.20 -11.79
N PRO A 75 -9.99 -4.47 -12.57
CA PRO A 75 -9.80 -3.86 -13.88
C PRO A 75 -11.03 -4.02 -14.79
N ALA A 76 -11.65 -5.21 -14.79
CA ALA A 76 -12.83 -5.49 -15.60
C ALA A 76 -14.05 -4.64 -15.17
N SER A 77 -14.33 -4.52 -13.87
CA SER A 77 -15.42 -3.70 -13.37
C SER A 77 -15.21 -2.21 -13.64
N LEU A 78 -13.96 -1.74 -13.52
CA LEU A 78 -13.57 -0.36 -13.82
C LEU A 78 -13.69 -0.06 -15.32
N HIS A 79 -13.33 -1.02 -16.18
CA HIS A 79 -13.54 -0.89 -17.62
C HIS A 79 -15.04 -0.83 -17.97
N ALA A 80 -15.83 -1.76 -17.47
CA ALA A 80 -17.25 -1.83 -17.75
C ALA A 80 -18.02 -0.57 -17.30
N ARG A 81 -17.68 -0.05 -16.12
CA ARG A 81 -18.40 1.10 -15.53
C ARG A 81 -17.88 2.45 -16.00
N PHE A 82 -16.56 2.58 -16.17
CA PHE A 82 -15.90 3.86 -16.40
C PHE A 82 -15.07 3.90 -17.68
N ARG A 83 -15.02 2.83 -18.46
CA ARG A 83 -14.18 2.74 -19.67
C ARG A 83 -12.71 3.11 -19.39
N LEU A 84 -12.18 2.70 -18.25
CA LEU A 84 -10.78 2.87 -17.90
C LEU A 84 -9.96 1.70 -18.45
N ASP A 85 -8.80 1.99 -19.03
CA ASP A 85 -7.76 0.99 -19.34
C ASP A 85 -6.86 0.86 -18.11
N VAL A 86 -7.13 -0.17 -17.29
CA VAL A 86 -6.40 -0.41 -16.04
C VAL A 86 -5.44 -1.57 -16.24
N ARG A 87 -4.15 -1.27 -16.18
CA ARG A 87 -3.06 -2.22 -16.37
C ARG A 87 -2.36 -2.48 -15.04
N VAL A 88 -2.69 -3.61 -14.43
CA VAL A 88 -2.02 -4.15 -13.22
C VAL A 88 -0.71 -4.82 -13.60
N SER A 89 0.13 -5.13 -12.61
CA SER A 89 1.45 -5.71 -12.80
C SER A 89 2.28 -4.95 -13.85
N THR A 90 2.10 -3.64 -13.90
CA THR A 90 2.74 -2.75 -14.87
C THR A 90 3.49 -1.63 -14.15
N GLU A 91 4.81 -1.73 -14.15
CA GLU A 91 5.69 -0.76 -13.49
C GLU A 91 6.08 0.35 -14.46
N VAL A 92 5.98 1.60 -14.03
CA VAL A 92 6.55 2.74 -14.74
C VAL A 92 8.00 2.88 -14.33
N LEU A 93 8.91 2.72 -15.31
CA LEU A 93 10.36 2.77 -15.10
C LEU A 93 10.91 4.18 -15.18
N ALA A 94 10.39 5.00 -16.11
CA ALA A 94 10.85 6.35 -16.33
C ALA A 94 9.76 7.22 -16.95
N ILE A 95 9.89 8.52 -16.74
CA ILE A 95 9.05 9.56 -17.34
C ILE A 95 9.93 10.50 -18.12
N ASN A 96 9.57 10.75 -19.37
CA ASN A 96 10.21 11.78 -20.21
C ASN A 96 9.20 12.92 -20.48
N PRO A 97 9.24 14.00 -19.67
CA PRO A 97 8.27 15.09 -19.80
C PRO A 97 8.39 15.86 -21.13
N SER A 98 9.62 15.98 -21.66
CA SER A 98 9.87 16.71 -22.92
C SER A 98 9.25 16.02 -24.12
N LYS A 99 9.30 14.68 -24.15
CA LYS A 99 8.68 13.86 -25.20
C LYS A 99 7.23 13.47 -24.86
N LYS A 100 6.77 13.73 -23.63
CA LYS A 100 5.49 13.26 -23.09
C LYS A 100 5.32 11.75 -23.22
N VAL A 101 6.29 10.98 -22.77
CA VAL A 101 6.28 9.50 -22.81
C VAL A 101 6.61 8.95 -21.44
N VAL A 102 6.01 7.80 -21.12
CA VAL A 102 6.40 6.96 -19.98
C VAL A 102 6.94 5.64 -20.49
N ALA A 103 8.05 5.18 -19.94
CA ALA A 103 8.57 3.83 -20.16
C ALA A 103 7.96 2.90 -19.12
N ILE A 104 7.39 1.79 -19.57
CA ILE A 104 6.69 0.80 -18.73
C ILE A 104 7.30 -0.58 -18.90
N LYS A 105 7.12 -1.41 -17.87
CA LYS A 105 7.45 -2.83 -17.88
C LYS A 105 6.27 -3.64 -17.39
N ASN A 106 5.83 -4.61 -18.18
CA ASN A 106 4.92 -5.64 -17.72
C ASN A 106 5.69 -6.61 -16.82
N LEU A 107 5.33 -6.74 -15.56
CA LEU A 107 6.05 -7.56 -14.58
C LEU A 107 5.80 -9.06 -14.74
N ILE A 108 4.75 -9.45 -15.49
CA ILE A 108 4.44 -10.86 -15.78
C ILE A 108 5.24 -11.33 -16.98
N SER A 109 5.18 -10.60 -18.11
CA SER A 109 5.89 -10.99 -19.34
C SER A 109 7.35 -10.53 -19.38
N GLY A 110 7.72 -9.52 -18.55
CA GLY A 110 9.03 -8.87 -18.58
C GLY A 110 9.20 -7.88 -19.74
N GLU A 111 8.19 -7.72 -20.60
CA GLU A 111 8.23 -6.85 -21.77
C GLU A 111 8.24 -5.38 -21.37
N THR A 112 9.06 -4.59 -22.08
CA THR A 112 9.13 -3.13 -21.90
C THR A 112 8.57 -2.43 -23.13
N SER A 113 7.88 -1.30 -22.91
CA SER A 113 7.34 -0.48 -23.99
C SER A 113 7.23 0.98 -23.55
N GLU A 114 6.87 1.86 -24.48
CA GLU A 114 6.63 3.27 -24.21
C GLU A 114 5.17 3.62 -24.49
N LEU A 115 4.61 4.53 -23.70
CA LEU A 115 3.28 5.10 -23.91
C LEU A 115 3.39 6.63 -23.96
N ASP A 116 2.81 7.23 -24.98
CA ASP A 116 2.66 8.68 -25.07
C ASP A 116 1.46 9.16 -24.24
N TYR A 117 1.51 10.40 -23.77
CA TYR A 117 0.42 11.03 -23.03
C TYR A 117 0.27 12.52 -23.35
N ASP A 118 -0.94 13.04 -23.23
CA ASP A 118 -1.19 14.48 -23.25
C ASP A 118 -1.08 15.08 -21.84
N LYS A 119 -1.59 14.33 -20.84
CA LYS A 119 -1.52 14.68 -19.39
C LYS A 119 -1.09 13.47 -18.58
N LEU A 120 -0.38 13.74 -17.49
CA LEU A 120 0.12 12.72 -16.56
C LEU A 120 -0.28 13.07 -15.14
N ILE A 121 -0.82 12.09 -14.42
CA ILE A 121 -1.14 12.18 -12.99
C ILE A 121 -0.23 11.23 -12.23
N LEU A 122 0.44 11.72 -11.20
CA LEU A 122 1.34 10.93 -10.35
C LEU A 122 0.66 10.62 -9.03
N SER A 123 0.39 9.36 -8.78
CA SER A 123 -0.17 8.83 -7.52
C SER A 123 0.54 7.54 -7.09
N PRO A 124 1.91 7.51 -7.10
CA PRO A 124 2.67 6.26 -6.90
C PRO A 124 2.60 5.75 -5.45
N GLY A 125 2.06 6.55 -4.54
CA GLY A 125 2.08 6.25 -3.10
C GLY A 125 3.48 6.38 -2.51
N ALA A 126 3.76 5.57 -1.47
CA ALA A 126 5.04 5.52 -0.79
C ALA A 126 5.46 4.06 -0.58
N SER A 127 6.74 3.82 -0.41
CA SER A 127 7.27 2.53 0.03
C SER A 127 7.60 2.58 1.53
N PRO A 128 7.46 1.47 2.26
CA PRO A 128 7.91 1.40 3.63
C PRO A 128 9.41 1.71 3.73
N VAL A 129 9.80 2.45 4.76
CA VAL A 129 11.21 2.64 5.10
C VAL A 129 11.68 1.36 5.79
N VAL A 130 12.64 0.68 5.20
CA VAL A 130 13.28 -0.50 5.77
C VAL A 130 14.66 -0.10 6.26
N PRO A 131 14.88 -0.03 7.57
CA PRO A 131 16.20 0.37 8.12
C PRO A 131 17.24 -0.71 7.85
N PRO A 132 18.53 -0.35 7.72
CA PRO A 132 19.61 -1.30 7.44
C PRO A 132 20.02 -2.07 8.71
N ILE A 133 19.12 -2.88 9.24
CA ILE A 133 19.34 -3.70 10.43
C ILE A 133 19.78 -5.11 9.98
N PRO A 134 20.86 -5.68 10.53
CA PRO A 134 21.24 -7.07 10.27
C PRO A 134 20.09 -8.04 10.53
N GLY A 135 19.70 -8.83 9.52
CA GLY A 135 18.59 -9.78 9.61
C GLY A 135 17.23 -9.20 9.21
N ILE A 136 17.15 -7.94 8.75
CA ILE A 136 15.90 -7.29 8.37
C ILE A 136 15.15 -8.01 7.23
N GLU A 137 15.85 -8.78 6.43
CA GLU A 137 15.26 -9.63 5.37
C GLU A 137 14.30 -10.70 5.91
N ARG A 138 14.34 -10.97 7.22
CA ARG A 138 13.37 -11.85 7.93
C ARG A 138 12.08 -11.12 8.29
N GLY A 139 12.11 -9.79 8.28
CA GLY A 139 10.96 -8.95 8.55
C GLY A 139 10.01 -8.87 7.37
N MET A 140 8.77 -8.48 7.65
CA MET A 140 7.75 -8.22 6.66
C MET A 140 7.26 -6.78 6.79
N THR A 141 6.98 -6.15 5.66
CA THR A 141 6.35 -4.82 5.63
C THR A 141 4.90 -4.95 5.20
N LEU A 142 4.06 -4.00 5.59
CA LEU A 142 2.66 -3.96 5.19
C LEU A 142 2.40 -2.72 4.35
N ARG A 143 2.12 -2.94 3.05
CA ARG A 143 1.80 -1.85 2.12
C ARG A 143 0.77 -2.26 1.07
N THR A 144 0.82 -3.50 0.59
CA THR A 144 0.01 -4.01 -0.53
C THR A 144 -0.79 -5.23 -0.11
N VAL A 145 -1.67 -5.69 -1.00
CA VAL A 145 -2.43 -6.95 -0.80
C VAL A 145 -1.46 -8.13 -0.73
N GLU A 146 -0.43 -8.15 -1.59
CA GLU A 146 0.57 -9.21 -1.60
C GLU A 146 1.39 -9.26 -0.29
N ASP A 147 1.59 -8.12 0.37
CA ASP A 147 2.25 -8.07 1.68
C ASP A 147 1.35 -8.64 2.76
N VAL A 148 0.07 -8.22 2.78
CA VAL A 148 -0.87 -8.70 3.80
C VAL A 148 -1.13 -10.19 3.70
N GLU A 149 -1.16 -10.77 2.50
CA GLU A 149 -1.27 -12.21 2.29
C GLU A 149 -0.12 -12.97 2.97
N LYS A 150 1.14 -12.49 2.80
CA LYS A 150 2.32 -13.09 3.44
C LYS A 150 2.24 -13.02 4.96
N ILE A 151 1.83 -11.86 5.50
CA ILE A 151 1.68 -11.67 6.94
C ILE A 151 0.55 -12.57 7.46
N ALA A 152 -0.62 -12.58 6.82
CA ALA A 152 -1.75 -13.41 7.22
C ALA A 152 -1.41 -14.90 7.18
N ALA A 153 -0.68 -15.36 6.16
CA ALA A 153 -0.20 -16.74 6.07
C ALA A 153 0.77 -17.09 7.22
N SER A 154 1.63 -16.14 7.62
CA SER A 154 2.53 -16.32 8.75
C SER A 154 1.78 -16.38 10.09
N VAL A 155 0.86 -15.45 10.30
CA VAL A 155 -0.04 -15.40 11.47
C VAL A 155 -0.91 -16.65 11.58
N GLY A 156 -1.39 -17.18 10.43
CA GLY A 156 -2.17 -18.42 10.37
C GLY A 156 -1.42 -19.66 10.87
N LYS A 157 -0.09 -19.65 10.87
CA LYS A 157 0.75 -20.71 11.45
C LYS A 157 0.84 -20.65 12.96
N LYS A 158 0.22 -19.67 13.61
CA LYS A 158 0.20 -19.44 15.06
C LYS A 158 1.62 -19.34 15.64
N PRO A 159 2.40 -18.33 15.27
CA PRO A 159 3.74 -18.14 15.82
C PRO A 159 3.68 -17.97 17.34
N ALA A 160 4.76 -18.35 18.04
CA ALA A 160 4.84 -18.24 19.50
C ALA A 160 4.80 -16.78 19.98
N SER A 161 5.33 -15.86 19.18
CA SER A 161 5.32 -14.41 19.44
C SER A 161 5.55 -13.62 18.15
N ALA A 162 5.33 -12.32 18.22
CA ALA A 162 5.61 -11.39 17.14
C ALA A 162 6.26 -10.11 17.69
N VAL A 163 7.14 -9.51 16.89
CA VAL A 163 7.71 -8.19 17.17
C VAL A 163 7.30 -7.24 16.05
N VAL A 164 6.72 -6.12 16.44
CA VAL A 164 6.37 -5.02 15.53
C VAL A 164 7.43 -3.93 15.71
N ILE A 165 8.09 -3.53 14.64
CA ILE A 165 9.14 -2.50 14.64
C ILE A 165 8.54 -1.19 14.09
N GLY A 166 8.46 -0.19 14.97
CA GLY A 166 7.90 1.13 14.68
C GLY A 166 6.51 1.34 15.27
N GLY A 167 6.35 2.40 16.05
CA GLY A 167 5.13 2.81 16.75
C GLY A 167 4.27 3.81 15.96
N GLY A 168 4.39 3.85 14.62
CA GLY A 168 3.49 4.62 13.76
C GLY A 168 2.10 3.99 13.64
N PHE A 169 1.19 4.63 12.87
CA PHE A 169 -0.20 4.16 12.71
C PHE A 169 -0.29 2.69 12.31
N ILE A 170 0.45 2.27 11.29
CA ILE A 170 0.43 0.88 10.80
C ILE A 170 0.93 -0.08 11.88
N GLY A 171 2.02 0.28 12.59
CA GLY A 171 2.58 -0.56 13.65
C GLY A 171 1.61 -0.75 14.82
N VAL A 172 0.95 0.31 15.25
CA VAL A 172 -0.08 0.26 16.32
C VAL A 172 -1.25 -0.63 15.89
N GLU A 173 -1.79 -0.44 14.68
CA GLU A 173 -2.88 -1.25 14.14
C GLU A 173 -2.50 -2.73 13.99
N ILE A 174 -1.28 -3.04 13.55
CA ILE A 174 -0.78 -4.42 13.44
C ILE A 174 -0.62 -5.05 14.83
N ALA A 175 -0.05 -4.31 15.80
CA ALA A 175 0.10 -4.84 17.17
C ALA A 175 -1.25 -5.16 17.81
N GLU A 176 -2.25 -4.29 17.67
CA GLU A 176 -3.63 -4.51 18.09
C GLU A 176 -4.20 -5.80 17.48
N ASN A 177 -4.07 -5.95 16.16
CA ASN A 177 -4.63 -7.08 15.42
C ASN A 177 -3.91 -8.41 15.74
N LEU A 178 -2.61 -8.39 16.03
CA LEU A 178 -1.86 -9.57 16.49
C LEU A 178 -2.31 -10.01 17.88
N VAL A 179 -2.47 -9.06 18.82
CA VAL A 179 -3.00 -9.35 20.16
C VAL A 179 -4.44 -9.87 20.07
N HIS A 180 -5.27 -9.31 19.19
CA HIS A 180 -6.63 -9.84 18.93
C HIS A 180 -6.58 -11.31 18.49
N ARG A 181 -5.58 -11.71 17.71
CA ARG A 181 -5.30 -13.11 17.32
C ARG A 181 -4.70 -13.96 18.44
N LYS A 182 -4.52 -13.41 19.64
CA LYS A 182 -3.90 -14.07 20.80
C LYS A 182 -2.43 -14.44 20.56
N ILE A 183 -1.70 -13.65 19.78
CA ILE A 183 -0.28 -13.78 19.58
C ILE A 183 0.42 -12.82 20.56
N PRO A 184 1.28 -13.32 21.46
CA PRO A 184 2.13 -12.46 22.30
C PRO A 184 2.90 -11.47 21.41
N THR A 185 2.72 -10.18 21.62
CA THR A 185 3.22 -9.14 20.72
C THR A 185 4.01 -8.09 21.47
N ALA A 186 5.26 -7.88 21.05
CA ALA A 186 6.05 -6.72 21.45
C ALA A 186 5.99 -5.66 20.34
N LEU A 187 5.89 -4.38 20.71
CA LEU A 187 6.10 -3.25 19.82
C LEU A 187 7.31 -2.46 20.28
N VAL A 188 8.29 -2.32 19.39
CA VAL A 188 9.54 -1.59 19.65
C VAL A 188 9.52 -0.28 18.86
N GLU A 189 9.68 0.85 19.58
CA GLU A 189 9.71 2.18 18.97
C GLU A 189 10.96 2.93 19.46
N ALA A 190 11.69 3.52 18.53
CA ALA A 190 12.95 4.22 18.82
C ALA A 190 12.76 5.52 19.60
N THR A 191 11.62 6.16 19.41
CA THR A 191 11.25 7.39 20.13
C THR A 191 10.58 7.08 21.47
N ASP A 192 10.37 8.09 22.27
CA ASP A 192 9.78 7.99 23.61
C ASP A 192 8.23 7.89 23.61
N GLN A 193 7.62 7.96 22.42
CA GLN A 193 6.17 7.82 22.28
C GLN A 193 5.78 7.07 21.00
N VAL A 194 4.58 6.48 21.00
CA VAL A 194 3.91 6.01 19.78
C VAL A 194 3.25 7.20 19.06
N LEU A 195 2.91 7.02 17.77
CA LEU A 195 2.16 8.00 16.99
C LEU A 195 2.76 9.41 17.07
N MET A 196 4.01 9.57 16.74
CA MET A 196 4.78 10.83 16.80
C MET A 196 4.05 12.10 16.35
N PRO A 197 3.08 12.07 15.41
CA PRO A 197 2.30 13.25 15.07
C PRO A 197 1.29 13.72 16.13
N LEU A 198 1.05 12.92 17.18
CA LEU A 198 0.15 13.30 18.28
C LEU A 198 0.90 14.07 19.36
N ASP A 199 0.17 14.92 20.10
CA ASP A 199 0.66 15.50 21.33
C ASP A 199 0.97 14.39 22.36
N SER A 200 1.99 14.59 23.19
CA SER A 200 2.51 13.56 24.10
C SER A 200 1.48 13.02 25.09
N GLU A 201 0.55 13.88 25.52
CA GLU A 201 -0.56 13.51 26.41
C GLU A 201 -1.51 12.51 25.72
N LEU A 202 -1.82 12.73 24.44
CA LEU A 202 -2.67 11.83 23.65
C LEU A 202 -1.94 10.53 23.31
N ALA A 203 -0.67 10.62 22.93
CA ALA A 203 0.17 9.45 22.67
C ALA A 203 0.31 8.56 23.93
N THR A 204 0.39 9.18 25.12
CA THR A 204 0.42 8.47 26.39
C THR A 204 -0.86 7.67 26.64
N LEU A 205 -2.03 8.22 26.30
CA LEU A 205 -3.29 7.48 26.42
C LEU A 205 -3.30 6.25 25.52
N VAL A 206 -2.84 6.38 24.27
CA VAL A 206 -2.73 5.25 23.33
C VAL A 206 -1.74 4.20 23.86
N ALA A 207 -0.56 4.63 24.34
CA ALA A 207 0.45 3.74 24.89
C ALA A 207 -0.07 2.93 26.10
N ASN A 208 -0.84 3.58 26.96
CA ASN A 208 -1.46 2.92 28.13
C ASN A 208 -2.51 1.91 27.69
N GLU A 209 -3.34 2.25 26.69
CA GLU A 209 -4.34 1.35 26.14
C GLU A 209 -3.71 0.12 25.49
N MET A 210 -2.64 0.30 24.74
CA MET A 210 -1.86 -0.82 24.18
C MET A 210 -1.35 -1.77 25.27
N ARG A 211 -0.77 -1.24 26.35
CA ARG A 211 -0.31 -2.04 27.48
C ARG A 211 -1.45 -2.76 28.20
N ASN A 212 -2.58 -2.09 28.40
CA ASN A 212 -3.77 -2.66 29.03
C ASN A 212 -4.32 -3.85 28.22
N HIS A 213 -4.15 -3.83 26.89
CA HIS A 213 -4.55 -4.92 26.00
C HIS A 213 -3.45 -5.96 25.78
N GLY A 214 -2.31 -5.87 26.47
CA GLY A 214 -1.29 -6.91 26.49
C GLY A 214 -0.19 -6.75 25.45
N VAL A 215 -0.02 -5.57 24.86
CA VAL A 215 1.16 -5.27 24.03
C VAL A 215 2.36 -5.00 24.96
N ASP A 216 3.46 -5.73 24.77
CA ASP A 216 4.75 -5.41 25.39
C ASP A 216 5.37 -4.22 24.65
N LEU A 217 5.11 -3.01 25.17
CA LEU A 217 5.49 -1.75 24.52
C LEU A 217 6.85 -1.26 24.98
N ARG A 218 7.83 -1.27 24.09
CA ARG A 218 9.23 -0.87 24.29
C ARG A 218 9.51 0.45 23.59
N LEU A 219 9.38 1.57 24.32
CA LEU A 219 9.69 2.92 23.84
C LEU A 219 11.14 3.30 24.14
N GLY A 220 11.70 4.27 23.41
CA GLY A 220 13.08 4.71 23.55
C GLY A 220 14.11 3.62 23.23
N SER A 221 13.73 2.61 22.48
CA SER A 221 14.56 1.44 22.15
C SER A 221 14.55 1.16 20.65
N SER A 222 15.71 0.97 20.08
CA SER A 222 15.86 0.61 18.67
C SER A 222 16.23 -0.86 18.52
N VAL A 223 15.71 -1.49 17.47
CA VAL A 223 16.16 -2.83 17.06
C VAL A 223 17.52 -2.69 16.38
N VAL A 224 18.51 -3.43 16.86
CA VAL A 224 19.88 -3.42 16.32
C VAL A 224 20.23 -4.67 15.54
N LYS A 225 19.48 -5.78 15.75
CA LYS A 225 19.67 -7.04 15.02
C LYS A 225 18.41 -7.90 15.09
N ILE A 226 18.16 -8.64 14.03
CA ILE A 226 17.10 -9.65 13.95
C ILE A 226 17.74 -11.01 13.72
N ALA A 227 17.62 -11.90 14.69
CA ALA A 227 18.07 -13.29 14.59
C ALA A 227 16.94 -14.20 14.06
N SER A 228 17.12 -15.51 14.08
CA SER A 228 16.13 -16.49 13.60
C SER A 228 14.89 -16.54 14.49
N ASP A 229 15.04 -16.26 15.78
CA ASP A 229 14.05 -16.47 16.84
C ASP A 229 13.99 -15.33 17.86
N SER A 230 14.77 -14.27 17.66
CA SER A 230 14.86 -13.16 18.62
C SER A 230 15.23 -11.84 17.94
N VAL A 231 15.02 -10.75 18.66
CA VAL A 231 15.35 -9.39 18.27
C VAL A 231 16.20 -8.76 19.37
N GLU A 232 17.36 -8.23 19.00
CA GLU A 232 18.27 -7.55 19.91
C GLU A 232 18.00 -6.05 19.90
N LEU A 233 17.86 -5.45 21.08
CA LEU A 233 17.58 -4.03 21.26
C LEU A 233 18.84 -3.25 21.60
N SER A 234 18.80 -1.94 21.37
CA SER A 234 19.92 -1.01 21.63
C SER A 234 20.35 -0.92 23.10
N ASN A 235 19.47 -1.30 24.01
CA ASN A 235 19.76 -1.37 25.47
C ASN A 235 20.33 -2.72 25.90
N GLY A 236 20.59 -3.66 24.98
CA GLY A 236 21.13 -4.98 25.23
C GLY A 236 20.11 -6.05 25.63
N GLU A 237 18.81 -5.72 25.64
CA GLU A 237 17.73 -6.72 25.78
C GLU A 237 17.59 -7.56 24.51
N VAL A 238 17.13 -8.80 24.68
CA VAL A 238 16.87 -9.77 23.59
C VAL A 238 15.46 -10.33 23.72
#